data_4e8a93e39e07cf424838b417bad3bef5
#
_entry.id   4e8a93e39e07cf424838b417bad3bef5
#
_cell.length_a   1.000
_cell.length_b   1.000
_cell.length_c   1.000
_cell.angle_alpha   90.00
_cell.angle_beta   90.00
_cell.angle_gamma   90.00
#
_symmetry.space_group_name_H-M   'P 1'
#
loop_
_entity.id
_entity.type
_entity.pdbx_description
1 polymer ?
#
loop_
_entity_poly.entity_id
_entity_poly.type
_entity_poly.pdbx_seq_one_letter_code
_entity_poly.pdbx_strand_id
1 'polypeptide(L)'
;MMSLLMGKMMRIIEKPIISREVMEMPLFPCFKIDLSKSVNNLIQQFIDVRPTQNWLLLADYAAQTQQQLWTAWVLCQRAFEQNRALARSIDAEFLRYIAATHHVSEAFKKVGISDNHGYAWIVNLPEYENVNGEMVPILDDDKTAAIVDNLC
;
A
#
# COMPACT_ATOMS: atom_id res chain seq x y z
N MET A 1 -8.13 1.00 -20.16
CA MET A 1 -6.74 0.86 -20.16
C MET A 1 -6.07 1.32 -18.91
N MET A 2 -5.50 0.38 -18.28
CA MET A 2 -4.94 0.62 -16.98
C MET A 2 -3.72 1.51 -16.99
N SER A 3 -2.89 1.37 -17.97
CA SER A 3 -1.66 2.13 -17.99
C SER A 3 -1.86 3.63 -17.92
N LEU A 4 -2.97 4.12 -18.45
CA LEU A 4 -3.23 5.54 -18.43
C LEU A 4 -3.50 6.02 -17.03
N LEU A 5 -4.04 5.14 -16.20
CA LEU A 5 -4.37 5.51 -14.85
C LEU A 5 -3.20 5.16 -13.97
N MET A 6 -2.57 4.03 -14.30
CA MET A 6 -1.56 3.49 -13.44
C MET A 6 -0.20 4.06 -13.67
N GLY A 7 0.05 4.62 -14.80
CA GLY A 7 1.35 5.21 -15.09
C GLY A 7 1.68 6.35 -14.17
N LYS A 8 0.69 6.82 -13.42
CA LYS A 8 0.93 7.88 -12.48
C LYS A 8 0.60 7.44 -11.10
N MET A 9 1.49 7.77 -10.18
CA MET A 9 1.24 7.54 -8.79
C MET A 9 0.18 8.54 -8.37
N MET A 10 -0.88 8.06 -7.74
CA MET A 10 -1.96 8.93 -7.31
C MET A 10 -1.56 9.73 -6.11
N ARG A 11 -1.96 10.98 -6.10
CA ARG A 11 -1.73 11.81 -4.95
C ARG A 11 -2.89 11.68 -4.02
N ILE A 12 -2.59 11.27 -2.81
CA ILE A 12 -3.59 11.20 -1.80
C ILE A 12 -3.57 12.54 -1.17
N ILE A 13 -4.72 13.05 -0.93
CA ILE A 13 -4.86 14.32 -0.47
C ILE A 13 -4.14 14.72 0.63
N GLU A 14 -3.58 15.79 0.69
CA GLU A 14 -2.99 16.17 1.80
C GLU A 14 -2.75 17.54 1.94
N LYS A 15 -2.81 18.08 3.03
CA LYS A 15 -2.53 19.37 3.31
C LYS A 15 -1.42 19.33 4.24
N PRO A 16 -0.30 19.50 3.80
CA PRO A 16 0.88 19.34 4.57
C PRO A 16 1.07 20.45 5.52
N ILE A 17 0.53 20.40 6.55
CA ILE A 17 0.67 21.37 7.51
C ILE A 17 1.55 20.88 8.51
N ILE A 18 2.35 20.03 8.30
CA ILE A 18 3.12 19.42 9.26
C ILE A 18 4.52 19.76 9.18
N SER A 19 5.35 19.00 9.80
CA SER A 19 6.75 19.29 9.90
C SER A 19 7.41 19.22 8.52
N ARG A 20 8.54 19.91 8.41
CA ARG A 20 9.29 19.93 7.20
C ARG A 20 9.66 18.54 6.72
N GLU A 21 9.99 17.63 7.63
CA GLU A 21 10.35 16.29 7.25
C GLU A 21 9.23 15.60 6.51
N VAL A 22 8.02 15.77 6.97
CA VAL A 22 6.87 15.13 6.33
C VAL A 22 6.64 15.72 4.96
N MET A 23 6.86 17.02 4.80
CA MET A 23 6.66 17.67 3.52
C MET A 23 7.69 17.22 2.49
N GLU A 24 8.84 16.76 2.96
CA GLU A 24 9.90 16.30 2.08
C GLU A 24 9.80 14.81 1.77
N MET A 25 8.83 14.11 2.33
CA MET A 25 8.68 12.69 2.05
C MET A 25 8.21 12.47 0.62
N PRO A 26 8.73 11.44 -0.04
CA PRO A 26 8.30 11.12 -1.39
C PRO A 26 6.87 10.59 -1.37
N LEU A 27 6.24 10.50 -2.52
CA LEU A 27 4.90 9.94 -2.62
C LEU A 27 4.97 8.44 -2.31
N PHE A 28 4.02 7.98 -1.53
CA PHE A 28 3.93 6.56 -1.21
C PHE A 28 3.49 5.80 -2.47
N PRO A 29 4.10 4.65 -2.78
CA PRO A 29 3.73 3.87 -3.97
C PRO A 29 2.31 3.31 -3.87
N CYS A 30 1.34 4.05 -4.36
CA CYS A 30 -0.08 3.74 -4.26
C CYS A 30 -0.75 4.15 -5.57
N PHE A 31 -1.36 3.18 -6.26
CA PHE A 31 -1.91 3.38 -7.60
C PHE A 31 -3.39 3.03 -7.66
N LYS A 32 -4.17 3.88 -8.26
CA LYS A 32 -5.62 3.69 -8.36
C LYS A 32 -5.96 2.74 -9.52
N ILE A 33 -6.88 1.83 -9.28
CA ILE A 33 -7.40 0.95 -10.32
C ILE A 33 -8.92 0.95 -10.30
N ASP A 34 -9.54 0.79 -11.47
CA ASP A 34 -10.97 0.70 -11.57
C ASP A 34 -11.43 -0.74 -11.35
N LEU A 35 -12.51 -0.92 -10.60
CA LEU A 35 -13.06 -2.24 -10.35
C LEU A 35 -14.24 -2.47 -11.27
N SER A 36 -13.94 -2.80 -12.51
CA SER A 36 -14.98 -3.04 -13.51
C SER A 36 -15.42 -4.49 -13.61
N LYS A 37 -14.75 -5.39 -12.90
CA LYS A 37 -15.04 -6.82 -12.95
C LYS A 37 -15.32 -7.36 -11.56
N SER A 38 -15.67 -8.63 -11.48
CA SER A 38 -15.90 -9.29 -10.21
C SER A 38 -14.66 -9.16 -9.31
N VAL A 39 -14.87 -8.69 -8.10
CA VAL A 39 -13.79 -8.49 -7.13
C VAL A 39 -13.11 -9.81 -6.79
N ASN A 40 -13.86 -10.89 -6.71
CA ASN A 40 -13.27 -12.19 -6.36
C ASN A 40 -12.22 -12.63 -7.36
N ASN A 41 -12.51 -12.48 -8.65
CA ASN A 41 -11.54 -12.81 -9.66
C ASN A 41 -10.35 -11.86 -9.63
N LEU A 42 -10.59 -10.60 -9.38
CA LEU A 42 -9.53 -9.61 -9.33
C LEU A 42 -8.55 -9.91 -8.21
N ILE A 43 -9.05 -10.24 -7.04
CA ILE A 43 -8.19 -10.56 -5.90
C ILE A 43 -7.31 -11.76 -6.21
N GLN A 44 -7.90 -12.83 -6.73
CA GLN A 44 -7.15 -14.04 -7.03
C GLN A 44 -6.13 -13.80 -8.13
N GLN A 45 -6.50 -13.09 -9.18
CA GLN A 45 -5.60 -12.76 -10.27
C GLN A 45 -4.42 -11.91 -9.75
N PHE A 46 -4.70 -10.96 -8.89
CA PHE A 46 -3.67 -10.10 -8.33
C PHE A 46 -2.68 -10.92 -7.50
N ILE A 47 -3.18 -11.77 -6.62
CA ILE A 47 -2.33 -12.61 -5.78
C ILE A 47 -1.46 -13.52 -6.64
N ASP A 48 -2.00 -14.06 -7.71
CA ASP A 48 -1.28 -14.98 -8.58
C ASP A 48 -0.16 -14.30 -9.36
N VAL A 49 -0.32 -13.03 -9.70
CA VAL A 49 0.64 -12.33 -10.55
C VAL A 49 1.53 -11.32 -9.84
N ARG A 50 1.23 -10.98 -8.61
CA ARG A 50 2.06 -10.02 -7.88
C ARG A 50 3.46 -10.57 -7.68
N PRO A 51 4.50 -9.74 -7.77
CA PRO A 51 5.88 -10.20 -7.63
C PRO A 51 6.20 -10.73 -6.23
N THR A 52 5.71 -10.07 -5.20
CA THR A 52 5.98 -10.45 -3.82
C THR A 52 4.81 -10.05 -2.93
N GLN A 53 4.91 -10.40 -1.65
CA GLN A 53 3.93 -10.00 -0.65
C GLN A 53 3.99 -8.52 -0.28
N ASN A 54 4.91 -7.78 -0.88
CA ASN A 54 4.97 -6.33 -0.67
C ASN A 54 3.90 -5.61 -1.49
N TRP A 55 3.20 -6.34 -2.36
CA TRP A 55 2.14 -5.78 -3.19
C TRP A 55 0.79 -6.18 -2.63
N LEU A 56 -0.08 -5.21 -2.41
CA LEU A 56 -1.41 -5.48 -1.85
C LEU A 56 -2.47 -4.54 -2.41
N LEU A 57 -3.73 -4.87 -2.13
CA LEU A 57 -4.86 -4.06 -2.55
C LEU A 57 -5.53 -3.45 -1.32
N LEU A 58 -5.92 -2.19 -1.44
CA LEU A 58 -6.67 -1.49 -0.40
C LEU A 58 -8.01 -1.01 -0.95
N ALA A 59 -9.00 -0.98 -0.09
CA ALA A 59 -10.31 -0.41 -0.43
C ALA A 59 -10.14 1.08 -0.76
N ASP A 60 -11.07 1.61 -1.53
CA ASP A 60 -11.05 2.99 -1.98
C ASP A 60 -10.92 4.00 -0.83
N TYR A 61 -11.60 3.78 0.28
CA TYR A 61 -11.59 4.68 1.42
C TYR A 61 -10.40 4.48 2.35
N ALA A 62 -9.63 3.43 2.17
CA ALA A 62 -8.59 3.06 3.14
C ALA A 62 -7.33 3.91 3.04
N ALA A 63 -6.98 4.36 1.86
CA ALA A 63 -5.80 5.19 1.65
C ALA A 63 -6.22 6.66 1.70
N GLN A 64 -5.97 7.32 2.80
CA GLN A 64 -6.46 8.67 3.03
C GLN A 64 -5.42 9.76 2.87
N THR A 65 -4.24 9.58 3.42
CA THR A 65 -3.18 10.59 3.33
C THR A 65 -1.82 9.92 3.15
N GLN A 66 -0.86 10.67 2.64
CA GLN A 66 0.52 10.21 2.51
C GLN A 66 1.10 9.90 3.89
N GLN A 67 0.81 10.74 4.86
CA GLN A 67 1.29 10.55 6.22
C GLN A 67 0.79 9.25 6.83
N GLN A 68 -0.47 8.93 6.63
CA GLN A 68 -1.07 7.69 7.12
C GLN A 68 -0.35 6.47 6.54
N LEU A 69 -0.14 6.47 5.24
CA LEU A 69 0.51 5.34 4.55
C LEU A 69 1.95 5.16 4.99
N TRP A 70 2.71 6.24 5.07
CA TRP A 70 4.10 6.16 5.52
C TRP A 70 4.19 5.73 6.98
N THR A 71 3.30 6.21 7.83
CA THR A 71 3.27 5.83 9.24
C THR A 71 3.01 4.32 9.39
N ALA A 72 2.01 3.82 8.67
CA ALA A 72 1.69 2.39 8.71
C ALA A 72 2.87 1.56 8.19
N TRP A 73 3.54 2.02 7.15
CA TRP A 73 4.70 1.35 6.58
C TRP A 73 5.85 1.25 7.59
N VAL A 74 6.18 2.35 8.25
CA VAL A 74 7.26 2.37 9.25
C VAL A 74 6.93 1.42 10.39
N LEU A 75 5.72 1.49 10.92
CA LEU A 75 5.30 0.63 12.03
C LEU A 75 5.34 -0.84 11.65
N CYS A 76 4.90 -1.14 10.44
CA CYS A 76 4.89 -2.49 9.90
C CYS A 76 6.31 -3.03 9.78
N GLN A 77 7.21 -2.28 9.18
CA GLN A 77 8.59 -2.70 8.99
C GLN A 77 9.30 -2.90 10.34
N ARG A 78 9.08 -2.00 11.28
CA ARG A 78 9.66 -2.14 12.62
C ARG A 78 9.14 -3.36 13.36
N ALA A 79 7.86 -3.67 13.19
CA ALA A 79 7.28 -4.84 13.81
C ALA A 79 7.98 -6.12 13.35
N PHE A 80 8.24 -6.25 12.05
CA PHE A 80 8.97 -7.40 11.53
C PHE A 80 10.44 -7.39 11.96
N GLU A 81 11.07 -6.23 11.94
CA GLU A 81 12.47 -6.10 12.33
C GLU A 81 12.66 -6.52 13.80
N GLN A 82 11.70 -6.22 14.66
CA GLN A 82 11.77 -6.51 16.07
C GLN A 82 11.07 -7.81 16.47
N ASN A 83 10.66 -8.60 15.51
CA ASN A 83 9.99 -9.90 15.72
C ASN A 83 8.72 -9.78 16.57
N ARG A 84 7.97 -8.70 16.41
CA ARG A 84 6.71 -8.51 17.14
C ARG A 84 5.50 -8.32 16.22
N ALA A 85 5.66 -8.65 14.94
CA ALA A 85 4.54 -8.59 14.02
C ALA A 85 3.47 -9.62 14.41
N LEU A 86 2.22 -9.23 14.35
CA LEU A 86 1.11 -10.11 14.67
C LEU A 86 0.65 -10.90 13.45
N ALA A 87 0.84 -10.37 12.26
CA ALA A 87 0.52 -11.07 11.03
C ALA A 87 1.72 -11.89 10.56
N ARG A 88 1.47 -12.84 9.67
CA ARG A 88 2.54 -13.69 9.14
C ARG A 88 3.24 -13.07 7.93
N SER A 89 2.60 -12.15 7.25
CA SER A 89 3.14 -11.52 6.06
C SER A 89 3.12 -10.01 6.18
N ILE A 90 3.98 -9.36 5.40
CA ILE A 90 4.14 -7.91 5.46
C ILE A 90 2.86 -7.20 5.01
N ASP A 91 2.19 -7.71 3.99
CA ASP A 91 0.96 -7.12 3.49
C ASP A 91 -0.15 -7.18 4.54
N ALA A 92 -0.31 -8.32 5.20
CA ALA A 92 -1.32 -8.47 6.24
C ALA A 92 -1.03 -7.58 7.45
N GLU A 93 0.23 -7.44 7.80
CA GLU A 93 0.62 -6.56 8.90
C GLU A 93 0.34 -5.08 8.56
N PHE A 94 0.64 -4.68 7.34
CA PHE A 94 0.35 -3.32 6.89
C PHE A 94 -1.15 -3.03 6.95
N LEU A 95 -1.97 -3.98 6.48
CA LEU A 95 -3.43 -3.83 6.55
C LEU A 95 -3.90 -3.67 7.99
N ARG A 96 -3.28 -4.40 8.90
CA ARG A 96 -3.62 -4.30 10.32
C ARG A 96 -3.38 -2.89 10.87
N TYR A 97 -2.26 -2.27 10.50
CA TYR A 97 -1.98 -0.91 10.93
C TYR A 97 -2.93 0.10 10.28
N ILE A 98 -3.24 -0.08 9.00
CA ILE A 98 -4.18 0.81 8.32
C ILE A 98 -5.57 0.71 8.96
N ALA A 99 -6.00 -0.50 9.33
CA ALA A 99 -7.30 -0.73 9.94
C ALA A 99 -7.33 -0.45 11.44
N ALA A 100 -6.18 -0.24 12.04
CA ALA A 100 -6.03 -0.01 13.48
C ALA A 100 -6.62 -1.16 14.31
N THR A 101 -6.28 -2.38 13.95
CA THR A 101 -6.75 -3.57 14.66
C THR A 101 -5.63 -4.57 14.87
N HIS A 102 -5.77 -5.43 15.88
CA HIS A 102 -4.80 -6.49 16.15
C HIS A 102 -5.12 -7.76 15.39
N HIS A 103 -6.28 -7.84 14.76
CA HIS A 103 -6.74 -9.06 14.11
C HIS A 103 -6.69 -8.96 12.59
N VAL A 104 -5.94 -9.88 11.96
CA VAL A 104 -5.79 -9.89 10.51
C VAL A 104 -7.12 -10.02 9.78
N SER A 105 -7.99 -10.93 10.23
CA SER A 105 -9.29 -11.12 9.58
C SER A 105 -10.14 -9.85 9.65
N GLU A 106 -10.08 -9.14 10.75
CA GLU A 106 -10.81 -7.90 10.91
C GLU A 106 -10.22 -6.79 10.01
N ALA A 107 -8.90 -6.77 9.86
CA ALA A 107 -8.24 -5.83 8.98
C ALA A 107 -8.70 -6.01 7.53
N PHE A 108 -8.77 -7.25 7.05
CA PHE A 108 -9.25 -7.52 5.70
C PHE A 108 -10.70 -7.08 5.52
N LYS A 109 -11.53 -7.22 6.52
CA LYS A 109 -12.93 -6.79 6.44
C LYS A 109 -13.04 -5.27 6.40
N LYS A 110 -12.18 -4.57 7.13
CA LYS A 110 -12.26 -3.11 7.21
C LYS A 110 -11.65 -2.40 6.02
N VAL A 111 -10.51 -2.86 5.55
CA VAL A 111 -9.76 -2.14 4.53
C VAL A 111 -9.46 -2.93 3.26
N GLY A 112 -9.85 -4.19 3.21
CA GLY A 112 -9.73 -5.00 2.01
C GLY A 112 -10.82 -4.64 1.00
N ILE A 113 -10.63 -4.99 -0.26
CA ILE A 113 -11.62 -4.65 -1.28
C ILE A 113 -12.84 -5.56 -1.21
N SER A 114 -13.96 -5.06 -1.69
CA SER A 114 -15.21 -5.80 -1.76
C SER A 114 -15.99 -5.37 -3.00
N ASP A 115 -17.11 -6.04 -3.26
CA ASP A 115 -17.91 -5.77 -4.46
C ASP A 115 -18.53 -4.38 -4.49
N ASN A 116 -18.54 -3.68 -3.39
CA ASN A 116 -19.22 -2.38 -3.29
C ASN A 116 -18.33 -1.18 -3.65
N HIS A 117 -17.10 -1.42 -4.07
CA HIS A 117 -16.18 -0.34 -4.37
C HIS A 117 -16.07 -0.08 -5.87
N GLY A 118 -16.06 1.18 -6.26
CA GLY A 118 -15.88 1.55 -7.68
C GLY A 118 -14.43 1.53 -8.10
N TYR A 119 -13.50 1.64 -7.16
CA TYR A 119 -12.08 1.57 -7.41
C TYR A 119 -11.34 1.06 -6.19
N ALA A 120 -10.08 0.75 -6.37
CA ALA A 120 -9.22 0.31 -5.28
C ALA A 120 -7.81 0.88 -5.49
N TRP A 121 -6.94 0.64 -4.53
CA TRP A 121 -5.55 1.06 -4.63
C TRP A 121 -4.66 -0.16 -4.67
N ILE A 122 -3.70 -0.18 -5.59
CA ILE A 122 -2.61 -1.12 -5.57
C ILE A 122 -1.49 -0.44 -4.80
N VAL A 123 -1.00 -1.07 -3.76
CA VAL A 123 0.06 -0.54 -2.92
C VAL A 123 1.30 -1.40 -3.06
N ASN A 124 2.44 -0.77 -3.22
CA ASN A 124 3.72 -1.46 -3.19
C ASN A 124 4.50 -0.98 -1.97
N LEU A 125 4.71 -1.87 -1.01
CA LEU A 125 5.46 -1.53 0.21
C LEU A 125 6.95 -1.51 -0.12
N PRO A 126 7.61 -0.35 -0.04
CA PRO A 126 9.02 -0.26 -0.40
C PRO A 126 9.91 -1.06 0.54
N GLU A 127 11.04 -1.49 0.02
CA GLU A 127 12.12 -1.99 0.84
C GLU A 127 12.77 -0.76 1.47
N TYR A 128 13.64 -0.96 2.43
CA TYR A 128 14.30 0.17 3.09
C TYR A 128 15.73 -0.16 3.46
N GLU A 129 16.48 0.90 3.79
CA GLU A 129 17.80 0.77 4.37
C GLU A 129 17.86 1.69 5.57
N ASN A 130 18.71 1.34 6.54
CA ASN A 130 18.90 2.17 7.73
C ASN A 130 20.07 3.10 7.47
N VAL A 131 19.80 4.40 7.57
CA VAL A 131 20.82 5.41 7.36
C VAL A 131 20.83 6.30 8.59
N ASN A 132 21.91 6.26 9.34
CA ASN A 132 22.04 7.05 10.58
C ASN A 132 20.88 6.85 11.55
N GLY A 133 20.41 5.61 11.65
CA GLY A 133 19.33 5.29 12.57
C GLY A 133 17.94 5.54 12.01
N GLU A 134 17.83 6.06 10.80
CA GLU A 134 16.54 6.31 10.17
C GLU A 134 16.24 5.29 9.10
N MET A 135 14.96 4.93 9.00
CA MET A 135 14.49 3.99 8.00
C MET A 135 14.19 4.77 6.73
N VAL A 136 14.97 4.53 5.69
CA VAL A 136 14.84 5.25 4.43
C VAL A 136 14.31 4.32 3.35
N PRO A 137 13.16 4.63 2.73
CA PRO A 137 12.61 3.76 1.71
C PRO A 137 13.46 3.78 0.44
N ILE A 138 13.54 2.62 -0.21
CA ILE A 138 14.22 2.50 -1.50
C ILE A 138 13.13 2.52 -2.55
N LEU A 139 13.09 3.59 -3.34
CA LEU A 139 12.04 3.80 -4.33
C LEU A 139 12.57 3.75 -5.74
N ASP A 140 11.81 3.09 -6.61
CA ASP A 140 12.09 3.08 -8.04
C ASP A 140 10.73 3.23 -8.73
N ASP A 141 10.33 4.45 -8.96
CA ASP A 141 9.00 4.76 -9.49
C ASP A 141 8.78 4.17 -10.89
N ASP A 142 9.80 4.19 -11.74
CA ASP A 142 9.68 3.68 -13.09
C ASP A 142 9.46 2.17 -13.09
N LYS A 143 10.22 1.45 -12.27
CA LYS A 143 10.09 0.01 -12.16
C LYS A 143 8.73 -0.35 -11.56
N THR A 144 8.32 0.38 -10.55
CA THR A 144 7.04 0.17 -9.88
C THR A 144 5.89 0.38 -10.85
N ALA A 145 5.92 1.47 -11.61
CA ALA A 145 4.89 1.76 -12.60
C ALA A 145 4.82 0.68 -13.68
N ALA A 146 5.97 0.18 -14.14
CA ALA A 146 6.02 -0.89 -15.13
C ALA A 146 5.38 -2.19 -14.60
N ILE A 147 5.61 -2.50 -13.33
CA ILE A 147 5.02 -3.68 -12.72
C ILE A 147 3.50 -3.50 -12.59
N VAL A 148 3.05 -2.32 -12.19
CA VAL A 148 1.61 -2.03 -12.09
C VAL A 148 0.93 -2.22 -13.45
N ASP A 149 1.56 -1.74 -14.52
CA ASP A 149 1.00 -1.92 -15.86
C ASP A 149 0.85 -3.40 -16.22
N ASN A 150 1.75 -4.25 -15.76
CA ASN A 150 1.67 -5.68 -16.03
C ASN A 150 0.67 -6.41 -15.14
N LEU A 151 0.29 -5.85 -14.01
CA LEU A 151 -0.68 -6.47 -13.11
C LEU A 151 -2.12 -6.28 -13.61
N CYS A 152 -2.29 -5.44 -14.57
CA CYS A 152 -3.60 -5.12 -15.13
C CYS A 152 -3.65 -5.43 -16.63
#